data_fe93f6e9f61b75dbcf20948891ba14fb
#
_entry.id   fe93f6e9f61b75dbcf20948891ba14fb
#
_cell.length_a   1.000
_cell.length_b   1.000
_cell.length_c   1.000
_cell.angle_alpha   90.00
_cell.angle_beta   90.00
_cell.angle_gamma   90.00
#
_symmetry.space_group_name_H-M   'P 1'
#
loop_
_entity.id
_entity.type
_entity.pdbx_description
1 polymer ?
#
loop_
_entity_poly.entity_id
_entity_poly.type
_entity_poly.pdbx_seq_one_letter_code
_entity_poly.pdbx_strand_id
1 'polypeptide(L)'
;MRKTKRFINILLTRHFDKPSSFIYYLTGKGYTHASIGLGEDKDTFYSFSTKGFRIEKPNNWRKKDNRIYGTVYSIKVTEFVYQKTKKFIYLVKANQKKYKYNLMGLILAMMHIPSKIKNAFFCSQFVVETLRISKMIPATVSSSKILPNKIYDLIKAKTYAKREY
;
A
#
# COMPACT_ATOMS: atom_id res chain seq x y z
N MET A 1 18.76 -21.13 -17.87
CA MET A 1 17.67 -20.94 -16.88
C MET A 1 16.91 -19.65 -17.17
N ARG A 2 15.62 -19.71 -17.52
CA ARG A 2 14.79 -18.50 -17.65
C ARG A 2 14.65 -17.87 -16.26
N LYS A 3 15.24 -16.70 -16.04
CA LYS A 3 15.00 -15.90 -14.82
C LYS A 3 13.51 -15.55 -14.79
N THR A 4 12.75 -16.18 -13.92
CA THR A 4 11.34 -15.87 -13.71
C THR A 4 11.21 -14.40 -13.36
N LYS A 5 10.50 -13.63 -14.19
CA LYS A 5 10.27 -12.20 -13.94
C LYS A 5 9.35 -12.07 -12.72
N ARG A 6 9.83 -11.45 -11.65
CA ARG A 6 9.04 -11.18 -10.45
C ARG A 6 8.49 -9.76 -10.47
N PHE A 7 7.29 -9.61 -9.97
CA PHE A 7 6.62 -8.31 -9.87
C PHE A 7 6.09 -8.07 -8.46
N ILE A 8 6.12 -6.82 -8.04
CA ILE A 8 5.37 -6.30 -6.90
C ILE A 8 4.36 -5.31 -7.47
N ASN A 9 3.11 -5.42 -7.04
CA ASN A 9 2.01 -4.59 -7.49
C ASN A 9 1.62 -3.61 -6.38
N ILE A 10 1.53 -2.34 -6.70
CA ILE A 10 0.99 -1.30 -5.81
C ILE A 10 -0.36 -0.89 -6.36
N LEU A 11 -1.41 -1.09 -5.58
CA LEU A 11 -2.76 -0.65 -5.90
C LEU A 11 -3.04 0.64 -5.12
N LEU A 12 -3.34 1.68 -5.84
CA LEU A 12 -3.82 2.96 -5.30
C LEU A 12 -5.28 3.13 -5.69
N THR A 13 -6.16 3.33 -4.71
CA THR A 13 -7.60 3.44 -4.94
C THR A 13 -8.16 4.72 -4.36
N ARG A 14 -9.29 5.14 -4.94
CA ARG A 14 -10.14 6.19 -4.42
C ARG A 14 -11.43 5.54 -3.92
N HIS A 15 -11.63 5.61 -2.62
CA HIS A 15 -12.88 5.22 -1.98
C HIS A 15 -13.67 6.47 -1.59
N PHE A 16 -14.99 6.36 -1.57
CA PHE A 16 -15.90 7.45 -1.21
C PHE A 16 -16.68 7.16 0.08
N ASP A 17 -16.17 6.26 0.93
CA ASP A 17 -16.67 6.11 2.29
C ASP A 17 -16.26 7.32 3.17
N LYS A 18 -16.95 7.51 4.30
CA LYS A 18 -16.75 8.71 5.15
C LYS A 18 -15.29 8.97 5.56
N PRO A 19 -14.49 7.98 6.04
CA PRO A 19 -13.09 8.22 6.36
C PRO A 19 -12.24 8.58 5.15
N SER A 20 -12.46 7.93 4.01
CA SER A 20 -11.71 8.18 2.78
C SER A 20 -12.05 9.52 2.15
N SER A 21 -13.30 9.97 2.28
CA SER A 21 -13.70 11.30 1.82
C SER A 21 -12.95 12.40 2.54
N PHE A 22 -12.73 12.26 3.84
CA PHE A 22 -11.95 13.22 4.62
C PHE A 22 -10.49 13.29 4.12
N ILE A 23 -9.85 12.14 3.89
CA ILE A 23 -8.50 12.08 3.30
C ILE A 23 -8.49 12.75 1.92
N TYR A 24 -9.49 12.46 1.10
CA TYR A 24 -9.62 13.01 -0.25
C TYR A 24 -9.66 14.54 -0.29
N TYR A 25 -10.46 15.16 0.58
CA TYR A 25 -10.56 16.61 0.64
C TYR A 25 -9.31 17.26 1.20
N LEU A 26 -8.68 16.66 2.22
CA LEU A 26 -7.47 17.21 2.85
C LEU A 26 -6.21 17.03 2.00
N THR A 27 -6.15 16.01 1.16
CA THR A 27 -4.95 15.68 0.38
C THR A 27 -4.98 16.16 -1.07
N GLY A 28 -5.96 16.99 -1.45
CA GLY A 28 -6.03 17.59 -2.78
C GLY A 28 -6.51 16.64 -3.88
N LYS A 29 -7.52 15.83 -3.58
CA LYS A 29 -8.26 15.03 -4.57
C LYS A 29 -7.44 13.97 -5.31
N GLY A 30 -6.73 13.13 -4.56
CA GLY A 30 -5.97 12.01 -5.11
C GLY A 30 -6.49 10.63 -4.67
N TYR A 31 -5.60 9.67 -4.61
CA TYR A 31 -5.88 8.38 -4.02
C TYR A 31 -6.03 8.48 -2.51
N THR A 32 -6.98 7.72 -1.96
CA THR A 32 -7.32 7.73 -0.53
C THR A 32 -6.89 6.45 0.18
N HIS A 33 -6.51 5.43 -0.58
CA HIS A 33 -6.12 4.13 -0.05
C HIS A 33 -4.99 3.52 -0.86
N ALA A 34 -4.17 2.69 -0.22
CA ALA A 34 -3.04 2.01 -0.82
C ALA A 34 -2.93 0.57 -0.33
N SER A 35 -2.61 -0.33 -1.25
CA SER A 35 -2.39 -1.75 -0.99
C SER A 35 -1.18 -2.27 -1.77
N ILE A 36 -0.58 -3.34 -1.31
CA ILE A 36 0.55 -3.99 -1.97
C ILE A 36 0.23 -5.45 -2.28
N GLY A 37 0.54 -5.91 -3.49
CA GLY A 37 0.34 -7.27 -3.96
C GLY A 37 1.62 -7.94 -4.41
N LEU A 38 1.64 -9.27 -4.34
CA LEU A 38 2.67 -10.11 -4.95
C LEU A 38 2.21 -10.45 -6.36
N GLY A 39 3.09 -10.31 -7.35
CA GLY A 39 2.73 -10.44 -8.76
C GLY A 39 2.29 -11.84 -9.22
N GLU A 40 2.36 -12.84 -8.34
CA GLU A 40 1.86 -14.19 -8.59
C GLU A 40 0.32 -14.21 -8.69
N ASP A 41 -0.35 -13.43 -7.84
CA ASP A 41 -1.80 -13.24 -7.88
C ASP A 41 -2.13 -11.77 -8.23
N LYS A 42 -2.81 -11.60 -9.36
CA LYS A 42 -3.13 -10.25 -9.88
C LYS A 42 -4.27 -9.55 -9.15
N ASP A 43 -5.01 -10.26 -8.32
CA ASP A 43 -6.19 -9.74 -7.60
C ASP A 43 -6.07 -9.81 -6.08
N THR A 44 -4.94 -10.25 -5.53
CA THR A 44 -4.74 -10.27 -4.07
C THR A 44 -3.78 -9.17 -3.64
N PHE A 45 -4.28 -8.28 -2.79
CA PHE A 45 -3.54 -7.17 -2.21
C PHE A 45 -3.65 -7.18 -0.69
N TYR A 46 -2.67 -6.58 -0.04
CA TYR A 46 -2.54 -6.52 1.41
C TYR A 46 -2.46 -5.07 1.88
N SER A 47 -3.19 -4.73 2.92
CA SER A 47 -3.24 -3.37 3.44
C SER A 47 -3.71 -3.33 4.89
N PHE A 48 -3.92 -2.12 5.41
CA PHE A 48 -4.55 -1.83 6.69
C PHE A 48 -5.77 -0.95 6.50
N SER A 49 -6.80 -1.22 7.26
CA SER A 49 -7.98 -0.38 7.42
C SER A 49 -8.27 -0.18 8.90
N THR A 50 -9.30 0.58 9.25
CA THR A 50 -9.76 0.75 10.63
C THR A 50 -10.05 -0.58 11.35
N LYS A 51 -10.26 -1.66 10.60
CA LYS A 51 -10.45 -3.03 11.11
C LYS A 51 -9.13 -3.83 11.21
N GLY A 52 -7.95 -3.18 11.07
CA GLY A 52 -6.63 -3.80 11.11
C GLY A 52 -6.15 -4.30 9.76
N PHE A 53 -5.31 -5.34 9.75
CA PHE A 53 -4.76 -5.94 8.53
C PHE A 53 -5.86 -6.53 7.64
N ARG A 54 -5.76 -6.28 6.32
CA ARG A 54 -6.75 -6.72 5.33
C ARG A 54 -6.09 -7.42 4.16
N ILE A 55 -6.80 -8.44 3.66
CA ILE A 55 -6.55 -9.01 2.34
C ILE A 55 -7.66 -8.48 1.44
N GLU A 56 -7.30 -7.87 0.35
CA GLU A 56 -8.19 -7.13 -0.54
C GLU A 56 -8.21 -7.80 -1.91
N LYS A 57 -9.43 -7.88 -2.49
CA LYS A 57 -9.66 -8.40 -3.84
C LYS A 57 -10.44 -7.37 -4.64
N PRO A 58 -9.77 -6.50 -5.41
CA PRO A 58 -10.39 -5.38 -6.12
C PRO A 58 -11.53 -5.78 -7.06
N ASN A 59 -11.41 -6.94 -7.73
CA ASN A 59 -12.49 -7.42 -8.60
C ASN A 59 -13.81 -7.63 -7.87
N ASN A 60 -13.78 -7.94 -6.56
CA ASN A 60 -14.98 -8.07 -5.75
C ASN A 60 -15.59 -6.72 -5.37
N TRP A 61 -14.79 -5.67 -5.29
CA TRP A 61 -15.29 -4.32 -4.97
C TRP A 61 -16.08 -3.73 -6.13
N ARG A 62 -15.58 -3.85 -7.36
CA ARG A 62 -16.27 -3.35 -8.57
C ARG A 62 -17.65 -3.97 -8.76
N LYS A 63 -17.85 -5.20 -8.31
CA LYS A 63 -19.17 -5.86 -8.32
C LYS A 63 -20.16 -5.22 -7.32
N LYS A 64 -19.64 -4.58 -6.25
CA LYS A 64 -20.45 -3.97 -5.19
C LYS A 64 -20.65 -2.47 -5.38
N ASP A 65 -19.63 -1.78 -5.85
CA ASP A 65 -19.65 -0.33 -6.06
C ASP A 65 -18.75 0.06 -7.24
N ASN A 66 -19.37 0.40 -8.36
CA ASN A 66 -18.69 0.85 -9.58
C ASN A 66 -18.06 2.26 -9.47
N ARG A 67 -18.21 2.95 -8.32
CA ARG A 67 -17.57 4.25 -8.04
C ARG A 67 -16.17 4.10 -7.44
N ILE A 68 -15.70 2.89 -7.19
CA ILE A 68 -14.34 2.65 -6.72
C ILE A 68 -13.41 2.64 -7.93
N TYR A 69 -12.53 3.63 -8.00
CA TYR A 69 -11.49 3.74 -9.02
C TYR A 69 -10.14 3.37 -8.44
N GLY A 70 -9.33 2.66 -9.21
CA GLY A 70 -8.01 2.27 -8.77
C GLY A 70 -7.03 2.11 -9.92
N THR A 71 -5.76 2.26 -9.61
CA THR A 71 -4.64 2.01 -10.52
C THR A 71 -3.65 1.06 -9.88
N VAL A 72 -3.31 0.01 -10.59
CA VAL A 72 -2.21 -0.89 -10.22
C VAL A 72 -0.95 -0.48 -10.96
N TYR A 73 0.10 -0.26 -10.21
CA TYR A 73 1.46 -0.03 -10.70
C TYR A 73 2.29 -1.29 -10.46
N SER A 74 2.73 -1.95 -11.53
CA SER A 74 3.55 -3.16 -11.46
C SER A 74 5.03 -2.78 -11.54
N ILE A 75 5.81 -3.23 -10.57
CA ILE A 75 7.24 -2.98 -10.46
C ILE A 75 7.96 -4.30 -10.68
N LYS A 76 8.85 -4.35 -11.67
CA LYS A 76 9.72 -5.50 -11.90
C LYS A 76 10.84 -5.51 -10.85
N VAL A 77 11.00 -6.65 -10.17
CA VAL A 77 11.95 -6.79 -9.07
C VAL A 77 12.82 -8.04 -9.23
N THR A 78 13.94 -8.07 -8.51
CA THR A 78 14.77 -9.26 -8.35
C THR A 78 14.08 -10.28 -7.44
N GLU A 79 14.47 -11.54 -7.54
CA GLU A 79 13.98 -12.60 -6.64
C GLU A 79 14.23 -12.25 -5.17
N PHE A 80 15.39 -11.68 -4.86
CA PHE A 80 15.73 -11.25 -3.50
C PHE A 80 14.77 -10.21 -2.93
N VAL A 81 14.44 -9.16 -3.70
CA VAL A 81 13.48 -8.12 -3.31
C VAL A 81 12.10 -8.73 -3.14
N TYR A 82 11.69 -9.60 -4.06
CA TYR A 82 10.41 -10.29 -4.00
C TYR A 82 10.26 -11.11 -2.73
N GLN A 83 11.27 -11.93 -2.39
CA GLN A 83 11.23 -12.77 -1.18
C GLN A 83 11.23 -11.93 0.12
N LYS A 84 11.96 -10.82 0.14
CA LYS A 84 11.90 -9.89 1.29
C LYS A 84 10.50 -9.29 1.47
N THR A 85 9.89 -8.84 0.38
CA THR A 85 8.52 -8.31 0.38
C THR A 85 7.54 -9.36 0.88
N LYS A 86 7.59 -10.56 0.31
CA LYS A 86 6.73 -11.69 0.68
C LYS A 86 6.89 -12.06 2.16
N LYS A 87 8.13 -12.17 2.64
CA LYS A 87 8.44 -12.49 4.04
C LYS A 87 7.84 -11.46 5.00
N PHE A 88 7.97 -10.17 4.71
CA PHE A 88 7.43 -9.13 5.58
C PHE A 88 5.90 -9.13 5.59
N ILE A 89 5.24 -9.22 4.43
CA ILE A 89 3.78 -9.29 4.33
C ILE A 89 3.25 -10.50 5.12
N TYR A 90 3.87 -11.67 4.96
CA TYR A 90 3.43 -12.90 5.63
C TYR A 90 3.72 -12.89 7.13
N LEU A 91 4.80 -12.24 7.58
CA LEU A 91 5.06 -12.01 8.99
C LEU A 91 3.93 -11.19 9.63
N VAL A 92 3.54 -10.09 8.99
CA VAL A 92 2.44 -9.25 9.46
C VAL A 92 1.11 -10.01 9.43
N LYS A 93 0.83 -10.74 8.35
CA LYS A 93 -0.37 -11.58 8.21
C LYS A 93 -0.45 -12.64 9.32
N ALA A 94 0.63 -13.36 9.59
CA ALA A 94 0.67 -14.40 10.64
C ALA A 94 0.47 -13.83 12.06
N ASN A 95 0.85 -12.56 12.25
CA ASN A 95 0.74 -11.86 13.53
C ASN A 95 -0.33 -10.76 13.51
N GLN A 96 -1.32 -10.83 12.62
CA GLN A 96 -2.26 -9.74 12.37
C GLN A 96 -3.00 -9.25 13.63
N LYS A 97 -3.26 -10.11 14.59
CA LYS A 97 -3.89 -9.74 15.87
C LYS A 97 -3.04 -8.78 16.73
N LYS A 98 -1.71 -8.76 16.53
CA LYS A 98 -0.78 -7.86 17.22
C LYS A 98 -0.67 -6.49 16.54
N TYR A 99 -1.11 -6.38 15.29
CA TYR A 99 -1.01 -5.15 14.51
C TYR A 99 -2.34 -4.41 14.51
N LYS A 100 -2.27 -3.10 14.78
CA LYS A 100 -3.44 -2.22 14.86
C LYS A 100 -3.43 -1.18 13.74
N TYR A 101 -4.59 -0.59 13.49
CA TYR A 101 -4.67 0.58 12.62
C TYR A 101 -4.16 1.84 13.33
N ASN A 102 -3.26 2.55 12.68
CA ASN A 102 -2.63 3.76 13.22
C ASN A 102 -3.40 5.01 12.82
N LEU A 103 -4.58 5.22 13.38
CA LEU A 103 -5.40 6.40 13.08
C LEU A 103 -4.69 7.70 13.50
N MET A 104 -4.08 7.74 14.68
CA MET A 104 -3.35 8.92 15.15
C MET A 104 -2.17 9.22 14.23
N GLY A 105 -1.42 8.20 13.81
CA GLY A 105 -0.33 8.37 12.86
C GLY A 105 -0.79 8.90 11.50
N LEU A 106 -1.98 8.52 11.04
CA LEU A 106 -2.57 9.06 9.81
C LEU A 106 -2.88 10.57 9.95
N ILE A 107 -3.47 10.98 11.07
CA ILE A 107 -3.76 12.39 11.35
C ILE A 107 -2.45 13.19 11.38
N LEU A 108 -1.44 12.71 12.09
CA LEU A 108 -0.13 13.36 12.16
C LEU A 108 0.57 13.40 10.79
N ALA A 109 0.42 12.35 9.97
CA ALA A 109 0.96 12.34 8.60
C ALA A 109 0.34 13.43 7.72
N MET A 110 -0.95 13.70 7.86
CA MET A 110 -1.62 14.82 7.18
C MET A 110 -1.09 16.18 7.61
N MET A 111 -0.59 16.28 8.84
CA MET A 111 0.08 17.49 9.37
C MET A 111 1.60 17.48 9.08
N HIS A 112 2.10 16.55 8.30
CA HIS A 112 3.53 16.34 8.01
C HIS A 112 4.40 16.01 9.24
N ILE A 113 3.78 15.59 10.35
CA ILE A 113 4.47 15.22 11.59
C ILE A 113 4.78 13.72 11.56
N PRO A 114 6.06 13.31 11.68
CA PRO A 114 6.41 11.89 11.71
C PRO A 114 5.95 11.27 13.02
N SER A 115 5.26 10.14 12.92
CA SER A 115 4.85 9.36 14.09
C SER A 115 4.99 7.88 13.80
N LYS A 116 5.77 7.17 14.60
CA LYS A 116 5.96 5.72 14.46
C LYS A 116 5.50 5.03 15.74
N ILE A 117 4.36 4.37 15.66
CA ILE A 117 3.82 3.54 16.74
C ILE A 117 4.15 2.09 16.43
N LYS A 118 4.71 1.37 17.41
CA LYS A 118 5.09 -0.04 17.26
C LYS A 118 3.85 -0.88 16.94
N ASN A 119 3.97 -1.75 15.95
CA ASN A 119 2.91 -2.66 15.52
C ASN A 119 1.60 -1.95 15.14
N ALA A 120 1.70 -0.74 14.59
CA ALA A 120 0.56 -0.01 14.10
C ALA A 120 0.87 0.65 12.75
N PHE A 121 -0.04 0.46 11.77
CA PHE A 121 0.07 1.00 10.44
C PHE A 121 -1.25 1.61 9.96
N PHE A 122 -1.19 2.69 9.22
CA PHE A 122 -2.24 3.04 8.28
C PHE A 122 -1.87 2.52 6.86
N CYS A 123 -2.81 2.53 5.91
CA CYS A 123 -2.67 1.84 4.63
C CYS A 123 -1.37 2.19 3.88
N SER A 124 -1.12 3.45 3.61
CA SER A 124 0.09 3.88 2.89
C SER A 124 1.37 3.70 3.71
N GLN A 125 1.31 3.85 5.03
CA GLN A 125 2.44 3.56 5.91
C GLN A 125 2.90 2.11 5.79
N PHE A 126 1.97 1.16 5.76
CA PHE A 126 2.28 -0.26 5.58
C PHE A 126 2.94 -0.53 4.22
N VAL A 127 2.37 0.03 3.15
CA VAL A 127 2.93 -0.11 1.79
C VAL A 127 4.36 0.45 1.74
N VAL A 128 4.56 1.68 2.19
CA VAL A 128 5.87 2.35 2.14
C VAL A 128 6.89 1.63 3.05
N GLU A 129 6.48 1.16 4.22
CA GLU A 129 7.36 0.38 5.10
C GLU A 129 7.79 -0.94 4.44
N THR A 130 6.87 -1.62 3.75
CA THR A 130 7.17 -2.84 2.98
C THR A 130 8.19 -2.55 1.87
N LEU A 131 8.01 -1.46 1.12
CA LEU A 131 8.96 -1.03 0.08
C LEU A 131 10.34 -0.71 0.66
N ARG A 132 10.39 -0.07 1.84
CA ARG A 132 11.62 0.30 2.53
C ARG A 132 12.39 -0.94 3.04
N ILE A 133 11.70 -1.86 3.71
CA ILE A 133 12.29 -3.11 4.23
C ILE A 133 12.81 -3.97 3.06
N SER A 134 12.12 -3.98 1.94
CA SER A 134 12.53 -4.70 0.74
C SER A 134 13.66 -4.03 -0.03
N LYS A 135 14.12 -2.85 0.40
CA LYS A 135 15.13 -2.03 -0.28
C LYS A 135 14.70 -1.52 -1.67
N MET A 136 13.41 -1.42 -1.91
CA MET A 136 12.87 -0.84 -3.15
C MET A 136 12.95 0.69 -3.15
N ILE A 137 12.92 1.30 -1.98
CA ILE A 137 13.09 2.74 -1.76
C ILE A 137 14.16 2.99 -0.69
N PRO A 138 14.75 4.20 -0.62
CA PRO A 138 15.77 4.54 0.36
C PRO A 138 15.27 4.36 1.81
N ALA A 139 16.17 3.93 2.70
CA ALA A 139 15.87 3.78 4.13
C ALA A 139 15.54 5.12 4.83
N THR A 140 16.00 6.23 4.24
CA THR A 140 15.74 7.61 4.71
C THR A 140 14.30 8.06 4.53
N VAL A 141 13.50 7.38 3.67
CA VAL A 141 12.08 7.69 3.48
C VAL A 141 11.30 7.33 4.74
N SER A 142 10.67 8.32 5.35
CA SER A 142 9.80 8.12 6.52
C SER A 142 8.43 7.59 6.08
N SER A 143 8.17 6.31 6.32
CA SER A 143 6.87 5.68 5.98
C SER A 143 5.68 6.36 6.65
N SER A 144 5.88 6.93 7.83
CA SER A 144 4.84 7.60 8.62
C SER A 144 4.43 8.99 8.10
N LYS A 145 5.10 9.51 7.06
CA LYS A 145 4.77 10.80 6.45
C LYS A 145 4.11 10.68 5.08
N ILE A 146 4.07 9.47 4.51
CA ILE A 146 3.65 9.28 3.13
C ILE A 146 2.17 8.89 3.09
N LEU A 147 1.36 9.77 2.52
CA LEU A 147 -0.05 9.55 2.26
C LEU A 147 -0.26 8.79 0.94
N PRO A 148 -1.43 8.15 0.70
CA PRO A 148 -1.68 7.34 -0.50
C PRO A 148 -1.41 8.09 -1.81
N ASN A 149 -1.80 9.36 -1.91
CA ASN A 149 -1.60 10.20 -3.10
C ASN A 149 -0.13 10.51 -3.40
N LYS A 150 0.80 10.28 -2.48
CA LYS A 150 2.25 10.52 -2.66
C LYS A 150 3.04 9.25 -3.00
N ILE A 151 2.43 8.07 -2.91
CA ILE A 151 3.15 6.81 -3.19
C ILE A 151 3.63 6.75 -4.63
N TYR A 152 2.82 7.23 -5.59
CA TYR A 152 3.22 7.21 -7.00
C TYR A 152 4.55 7.94 -7.23
N ASP A 153 4.78 9.06 -6.57
CA ASP A 153 6.03 9.82 -6.70
C ASP A 153 7.26 9.01 -6.28
N LEU A 154 7.10 8.09 -5.32
CA LEU A 154 8.18 7.21 -4.86
C LEU A 154 8.50 6.07 -5.83
N ILE A 155 7.51 5.62 -6.61
CA ILE A 155 7.62 4.41 -7.43
C ILE A 155 7.65 4.67 -8.93
N LYS A 156 7.30 5.86 -9.41
CA LYS A 156 7.15 6.19 -10.83
C LYS A 156 8.34 5.81 -11.71
N ALA A 157 9.56 6.04 -11.22
CA ALA A 157 10.80 5.70 -11.93
C ALA A 157 11.06 4.19 -12.05
N LYS A 158 10.37 3.36 -11.26
CA LYS A 158 10.51 1.90 -11.20
C LYS A 158 9.31 1.16 -11.78
N THR A 159 8.25 1.89 -12.12
CA THR A 159 7.01 1.32 -12.66
C THR A 159 7.25 0.74 -14.05
N TYR A 160 7.01 -0.56 -14.18
CA TYR A 160 7.12 -1.29 -15.44
C TYR A 160 5.81 -1.25 -16.25
N ALA A 161 4.68 -1.37 -15.57
CA ALA A 161 3.36 -1.36 -16.19
C ALA A 161 2.31 -0.70 -15.27
N LYS A 162 1.31 -0.11 -15.90
CA LYS A 162 0.14 0.50 -15.25
C LYS A 162 -1.12 -0.20 -15.74
N ARG A 163 -2.05 -0.49 -14.83
CA ARG A 163 -3.38 -1.03 -15.13
C ARG A 163 -4.43 -0.30 -14.33
N GLU A 164 -5.48 0.15 -14.97
CA GLU A 164 -6.62 0.79 -14.32
C GLU A 164 -7.70 -0.24 -13.99
N TYR A 165 -8.40 -0.01 -12.86
CA TYR A 165 -9.56 -0.75 -12.42
C TYR A 165 -10.80 0.11 -12.52
#